data_f4dc296da868f0f8d69f0ef74360ef9e
#
_entry.id   f4dc296da868f0f8d69f0ef74360ef9e
#
_cell.length_a   1.000
_cell.length_b   1.000
_cell.length_c   1.000
_cell.angle_alpha   90.00
_cell.angle_beta   90.00
_cell.angle_gamma   90.00
#
_symmetry.space_group_name_H-M   'P 1'
#
loop_
_entity.id
_entity.type
_entity.pdbx_description
1 polymer ?
#
loop_
_entity_poly.entity_id
_entity_poly.type
_entity_poly.pdbx_seq_one_letter_code
_entity_poly.pdbx_strand_id
1 'polypeptide(L)'
;GIVSPLFMSTTYPWFGGDAEKKPYPRYFNTPNQEFLSKKIASLENGEKALIFTSGMAAISTSIMANVKTGDHIIFQNDLYGGTRNFIQTEFDKFGIQYSFTDGLEPSDFSNQIRENTVGIYVETPSNPLLKIVDLKSVSSIAKENNIWTMIDNTFASPVNQNPIDHGIDIVIHSATKYLGGHSDISAGAVISSESKIKNILNSAKNFGGNLSDYTVWLLERSIKTLLVRVKQQTENAKYLSKMLNDNKNISKVYY
;
A
#
# COMPACT_ATOMS: atom_id res chain seq x y z
N GLY A 1 9.61 -25.41 -13.30
CA GLY A 1 10.34 -25.62 -12.05
C GLY A 1 9.59 -25.07 -10.84
N ILE A 2 10.01 -25.44 -9.64
CA ILE A 2 9.41 -24.98 -8.37
C ILE A 2 9.69 -23.48 -8.13
N VAL A 3 10.80 -22.98 -8.68
CA VAL A 3 11.18 -21.58 -8.61
C VAL A 3 10.86 -20.93 -9.94
N SER A 4 10.25 -19.74 -9.91
CA SER A 4 9.96 -18.96 -11.12
C SER A 4 11.26 -18.61 -11.84
N PRO A 5 11.37 -18.80 -13.16
CA PRO A 5 12.50 -18.32 -13.92
C PRO A 5 12.61 -16.78 -13.82
N LEU A 6 13.84 -16.27 -13.93
CA LEU A 6 14.06 -14.85 -14.10
C LEU A 6 14.05 -14.51 -15.61
N PHE A 7 13.07 -13.72 -16.01
CA PHE A 7 12.93 -13.25 -17.40
C PHE A 7 13.56 -11.85 -17.54
N MET A 8 14.82 -11.81 -17.91
CA MET A 8 15.63 -10.57 -18.04
C MET A 8 15.39 -9.87 -19.40
N SER A 9 14.12 -9.73 -19.82
CA SER A 9 13.79 -9.09 -21.09
C SER A 9 12.88 -7.88 -20.89
N THR A 10 13.21 -6.77 -21.53
CA THR A 10 12.34 -5.59 -21.63
C THR A 10 11.60 -5.52 -22.96
N THR A 11 11.88 -6.44 -23.88
CA THR A 11 11.23 -6.50 -25.20
C THR A 11 10.85 -7.93 -25.50
N TYR A 12 9.59 -8.12 -25.86
CA TYR A 12 9.02 -9.43 -26.18
C TYR A 12 8.50 -9.46 -27.62
N PRO A 13 8.55 -10.62 -28.30
CA PRO A 13 8.02 -10.75 -29.65
C PRO A 13 6.53 -10.43 -29.66
N TRP A 14 6.09 -9.80 -30.75
CA TRP A 14 4.69 -9.50 -30.97
C TRP A 14 4.30 -9.89 -32.40
N PHE A 15 3.36 -10.79 -32.49
CA PHE A 15 2.91 -11.39 -33.77
C PHE A 15 1.52 -10.88 -34.16
N GLY A 16 1.10 -9.73 -33.66
CA GLY A 16 -0.23 -9.16 -33.88
C GLY A 16 -1.19 -9.39 -32.69
N GLY A 17 -2.37 -8.80 -32.77
CA GLY A 17 -3.39 -8.85 -31.73
C GLY A 17 -3.40 -7.62 -30.80
N ASP A 18 -3.96 -7.77 -29.63
CA ASP A 18 -4.10 -6.69 -28.64
C ASP A 18 -2.73 -6.24 -28.10
N ALA A 19 -2.33 -5.02 -28.42
CA ALA A 19 -1.06 -4.46 -28.01
C ALA A 19 -0.91 -4.33 -26.47
N GLU A 20 -2.01 -4.25 -25.73
CA GLU A 20 -1.99 -4.20 -24.28
C GLU A 20 -1.64 -5.54 -23.63
N LYS A 21 -1.82 -6.64 -24.35
CA LYS A 21 -1.46 -7.99 -23.91
C LYS A 21 -0.01 -8.34 -24.19
N LYS A 22 0.71 -7.53 -24.98
CA LYS A 22 2.13 -7.72 -25.20
C LYS A 22 2.90 -7.47 -23.90
N PRO A 23 3.73 -8.41 -23.43
CA PRO A 23 4.54 -8.17 -22.25
C PRO A 23 5.48 -6.97 -22.48
N TYR A 24 5.39 -6.00 -21.56
CA TYR A 24 6.23 -4.83 -21.55
C TYR A 24 6.36 -4.30 -20.12
N PRO A 25 7.57 -4.07 -19.58
CA PRO A 25 7.75 -3.74 -18.16
C PRO A 25 6.88 -2.57 -17.68
N ARG A 26 6.76 -1.51 -18.48
CA ARG A 26 5.94 -0.33 -18.14
C ARG A 26 4.42 -0.62 -18.13
N TYR A 27 3.99 -1.76 -18.68
CA TYR A 27 2.60 -2.22 -18.62
C TYR A 27 2.33 -3.13 -17.42
N PHE A 28 3.33 -3.35 -16.56
CA PHE A 28 3.19 -4.17 -15.36
C PHE A 28 2.76 -5.62 -15.66
N ASN A 29 3.13 -6.15 -16.80
CA ASN A 29 2.64 -7.43 -17.34
C ASN A 29 3.75 -8.36 -17.83
N THR A 30 5.00 -8.16 -17.39
CA THR A 30 6.05 -9.16 -17.64
C THR A 30 5.75 -10.44 -16.85
N PRO A 31 6.28 -11.59 -17.25
CA PRO A 31 6.03 -12.85 -16.53
C PRO A 31 6.35 -12.78 -15.04
N ASN A 32 7.48 -12.15 -14.65
CA ASN A 32 7.83 -12.00 -13.23
C ASN A 32 6.88 -11.06 -12.49
N GLN A 33 6.51 -9.92 -13.10
CA GLN A 33 5.54 -8.97 -12.52
C GLN A 33 4.17 -9.64 -12.30
N GLU A 34 3.66 -10.39 -13.27
CA GLU A 34 2.38 -11.10 -13.11
C GLU A 34 2.43 -12.19 -12.04
N PHE A 35 3.54 -12.93 -11.97
CA PHE A 35 3.72 -13.97 -10.97
C PHE A 35 3.69 -13.41 -9.54
N LEU A 36 4.46 -12.34 -9.31
CA LEU A 36 4.52 -11.68 -8.01
C LEU A 36 3.20 -11.00 -7.66
N SER A 37 2.58 -10.32 -8.63
CA SER A 37 1.27 -9.66 -8.48
C SER A 37 0.20 -10.61 -7.93
N LYS A 38 0.07 -11.80 -8.52
CA LYS A 38 -0.87 -12.84 -8.06
C LYS A 38 -0.61 -13.27 -6.62
N LYS A 39 0.67 -13.44 -6.24
CA LYS A 39 1.04 -13.85 -4.89
C LYS A 39 0.71 -12.76 -3.86
N ILE A 40 1.06 -11.50 -4.15
CA ILE A 40 0.79 -10.38 -3.24
C ILE A 40 -0.72 -10.13 -3.13
N ALA A 41 -1.46 -10.20 -4.23
CA ALA A 41 -2.92 -10.10 -4.19
C ALA A 41 -3.53 -11.17 -3.26
N SER A 42 -3.08 -12.42 -3.40
CA SER A 42 -3.55 -13.52 -2.53
C SER A 42 -3.19 -13.34 -1.06
N LEU A 43 -2.06 -12.73 -0.74
CA LEU A 43 -1.66 -12.47 0.65
C LEU A 43 -2.58 -11.45 1.35
N GLU A 44 -3.14 -10.50 0.59
CA GLU A 44 -4.03 -9.46 1.09
C GLU A 44 -5.52 -9.74 0.83
N ASN A 45 -5.87 -10.94 0.36
CA ASN A 45 -7.24 -11.30 -0.04
C ASN A 45 -7.82 -10.38 -1.14
N GLY A 46 -6.96 -9.76 -1.95
CA GLY A 46 -7.37 -8.92 -3.07
C GLY A 46 -7.46 -9.68 -4.39
N GLU A 47 -8.12 -9.09 -5.36
CA GLU A 47 -8.30 -9.70 -6.69
C GLU A 47 -7.05 -9.52 -7.56
N LYS A 48 -6.37 -8.38 -7.45
CA LYS A 48 -5.21 -8.04 -8.26
C LYS A 48 -4.24 -7.11 -7.53
N ALA A 49 -2.96 -7.12 -7.97
CA ALA A 49 -1.95 -6.20 -7.46
C ALA A 49 -1.13 -5.58 -8.60
N LEU A 50 -0.48 -4.44 -8.33
CA LEU A 50 0.57 -3.83 -9.14
C LEU A 50 1.83 -3.66 -8.31
N ILE A 51 2.99 -3.85 -8.94
CA ILE A 51 4.30 -3.80 -8.26
C ILE A 51 5.08 -2.59 -8.75
N PHE A 52 5.43 -1.72 -7.82
CA PHE A 52 6.09 -0.43 -8.06
C PHE A 52 7.55 -0.42 -7.59
N THR A 53 8.33 0.54 -8.08
CA THR A 53 9.73 0.76 -7.68
C THR A 53 9.91 1.21 -6.23
N SER A 54 8.87 1.75 -5.60
CA SER A 54 8.90 2.18 -4.20
C SER A 54 7.50 2.27 -3.61
N GLY A 55 7.41 2.32 -2.27
CA GLY A 55 6.16 2.61 -1.58
C GLY A 55 5.57 3.97 -2.01
N MET A 56 6.40 5.00 -2.14
CA MET A 56 5.94 6.31 -2.59
C MET A 56 5.39 6.30 -4.02
N ALA A 57 6.00 5.52 -4.95
CA ALA A 57 5.45 5.36 -6.30
C ALA A 57 4.07 4.68 -6.27
N ALA A 58 3.88 3.70 -5.40
CA ALA A 58 2.59 3.05 -5.17
C ALA A 58 1.56 4.03 -4.59
N ILE A 59 1.91 4.80 -3.54
CA ILE A 59 1.05 5.79 -2.88
C ILE A 59 0.63 6.88 -3.87
N SER A 60 1.62 7.59 -4.44
CA SER A 60 1.35 8.75 -5.30
C SER A 60 0.54 8.36 -6.54
N THR A 61 0.91 7.27 -7.21
CA THR A 61 0.16 6.79 -8.39
C THR A 61 -1.27 6.41 -8.03
N SER A 62 -1.47 5.71 -6.91
CA SER A 62 -2.82 5.28 -6.50
C SER A 62 -3.71 6.44 -6.12
N ILE A 63 -3.18 7.43 -5.41
CA ILE A 63 -3.92 8.65 -5.09
C ILE A 63 -4.27 9.41 -6.36
N MET A 64 -3.27 9.72 -7.20
CA MET A 64 -3.46 10.50 -8.43
C MET A 64 -4.38 9.84 -9.44
N ALA A 65 -4.48 8.50 -9.43
CA ALA A 65 -5.43 7.75 -10.27
C ALA A 65 -6.90 7.90 -9.82
N ASN A 66 -7.13 8.30 -8.57
CA ASN A 66 -8.46 8.34 -7.97
C ASN A 66 -8.94 9.76 -7.62
N VAL A 67 -8.24 10.79 -8.12
CA VAL A 67 -8.59 12.20 -7.88
C VAL A 67 -8.51 13.02 -9.16
N LYS A 68 -9.19 14.14 -9.16
CA LYS A 68 -9.10 15.21 -10.16
C LYS A 68 -9.04 16.57 -9.47
N THR A 69 -8.74 17.62 -10.21
CA THR A 69 -8.77 19.00 -9.71
C THR A 69 -10.11 19.33 -9.05
N GLY A 70 -10.06 19.89 -7.86
CA GLY A 70 -11.23 20.24 -7.04
C GLY A 70 -11.68 19.16 -6.06
N ASP A 71 -11.22 17.91 -6.20
CA ASP A 71 -11.54 16.84 -5.25
C ASP A 71 -10.86 17.06 -3.89
N HIS A 72 -11.49 16.54 -2.83
CA HIS A 72 -11.00 16.57 -1.47
C HIS A 72 -10.75 15.16 -0.93
N ILE A 73 -9.63 14.98 -0.21
CA ILE A 73 -9.28 13.72 0.48
C ILE A 73 -9.06 13.99 1.97
N ILE A 74 -9.57 13.08 2.80
CA ILE A 74 -9.32 13.08 4.24
C ILE A 74 -8.14 12.15 4.53
N PHE A 75 -7.16 12.67 5.25
CA PHE A 75 -5.98 11.93 5.70
C PHE A 75 -5.94 11.84 7.21
N GLN A 76 -5.60 10.66 7.72
CA GLN A 76 -5.18 10.53 9.10
C GLN A 76 -4.02 11.49 9.39
N ASN A 77 -4.00 12.12 10.55
CA ASN A 77 -2.96 13.10 10.89
C ASN A 77 -1.58 12.46 11.09
N ASP A 78 -1.54 11.26 11.67
CA ASP A 78 -0.31 10.54 11.98
C ASP A 78 0.05 9.59 10.84
N LEU A 79 0.78 10.09 9.85
CA LEU A 79 1.19 9.39 8.64
C LEU A 79 2.71 9.37 8.47
N TYR A 80 3.19 8.42 7.68
CA TYR A 80 4.56 8.42 7.19
C TYR A 80 4.95 9.79 6.62
N GLY A 81 6.10 10.31 7.04
CA GLY A 81 6.57 11.65 6.67
C GLY A 81 6.65 11.89 5.16
N GLY A 82 7.01 10.86 4.37
CA GLY A 82 7.03 10.95 2.91
C GLY A 82 5.64 11.16 2.30
N THR A 83 4.62 10.46 2.80
CA THR A 83 3.23 10.62 2.38
C THR A 83 2.73 12.03 2.74
N ARG A 84 2.97 12.47 3.97
CA ARG A 84 2.60 13.80 4.43
C ARG A 84 3.26 14.90 3.59
N ASN A 85 4.56 14.78 3.33
CA ASN A 85 5.27 15.73 2.48
C ASN A 85 4.70 15.76 1.06
N PHE A 86 4.41 14.61 0.46
CA PHE A 86 3.79 14.54 -0.86
C PHE A 86 2.45 15.29 -0.91
N ILE A 87 1.59 15.10 0.08
CA ILE A 87 0.30 15.82 0.17
C ILE A 87 0.54 17.33 0.23
N GLN A 88 1.40 17.77 1.14
CA GLN A 88 1.62 19.20 1.41
C GLN A 88 2.35 19.94 0.28
N THR A 89 3.18 19.25 -0.52
CA THR A 89 3.97 19.91 -1.57
C THR A 89 3.40 19.76 -2.97
N GLU A 90 2.62 18.70 -3.23
CA GLU A 90 2.17 18.39 -4.58
C GLU A 90 0.69 18.71 -4.83
N PHE A 91 -0.18 18.53 -3.82
CA PHE A 91 -1.63 18.64 -4.03
C PHE A 91 -2.07 20.01 -4.54
N ASP A 92 -1.51 21.09 -3.99
CA ASP A 92 -1.82 22.45 -4.44
C ASP A 92 -1.49 22.68 -5.93
N LYS A 93 -0.43 22.04 -6.43
CA LYS A 93 -0.03 22.14 -7.85
C LYS A 93 -1.07 21.55 -8.80
N PHE A 94 -1.85 20.58 -8.31
CA PHE A 94 -2.90 19.88 -9.07
C PHE A 94 -4.31 20.35 -8.71
N GLY A 95 -4.43 21.33 -7.81
CA GLY A 95 -5.72 21.84 -7.33
C GLY A 95 -6.52 20.79 -6.54
N ILE A 96 -5.85 19.89 -5.82
CA ILE A 96 -6.45 18.87 -4.97
C ILE A 96 -6.53 19.40 -3.54
N GLN A 97 -7.69 19.28 -2.92
CA GLN A 97 -7.93 19.69 -1.54
C GLN A 97 -7.68 18.53 -0.58
N TYR A 98 -7.29 18.86 0.64
CA TYR A 98 -7.10 17.84 1.68
C TYR A 98 -7.41 18.36 3.08
N SER A 99 -7.71 17.44 3.98
CA SER A 99 -7.77 17.68 5.43
C SER A 99 -7.00 16.58 6.16
N PHE A 100 -6.35 16.95 7.26
CA PHE A 100 -5.86 15.97 8.24
C PHE A 100 -6.86 15.88 9.39
N THR A 101 -7.10 14.67 9.91
CA THR A 101 -7.97 14.49 11.08
C THR A 101 -7.30 15.02 12.35
N ASP A 102 -8.11 15.47 13.32
CA ASP A 102 -7.60 15.91 14.62
C ASP A 102 -7.23 14.73 15.53
N GLY A 103 -7.89 13.60 15.37
CA GLY A 103 -7.70 12.37 16.11
C GLY A 103 -7.85 11.13 15.23
N LEU A 104 -8.15 9.99 15.86
CA LEU A 104 -8.30 8.69 15.19
C LEU A 104 -9.65 8.03 15.44
N GLU A 105 -10.53 8.70 16.16
CA GLU A 105 -11.89 8.22 16.37
C GLU A 105 -12.70 8.32 15.08
N PRO A 106 -13.71 7.48 14.86
CA PRO A 106 -14.54 7.52 13.68
C PRO A 106 -15.13 8.91 13.39
N SER A 107 -15.49 9.65 14.43
CA SER A 107 -16.01 11.02 14.34
C SER A 107 -14.99 12.01 13.75
N ASP A 108 -13.69 11.80 13.98
CA ASP A 108 -12.66 12.67 13.43
C ASP A 108 -12.59 12.59 11.92
N PHE A 109 -12.95 11.44 11.34
CA PHE A 109 -13.06 11.26 9.89
C PHE A 109 -14.38 11.81 9.34
N SER A 110 -15.51 11.45 9.95
CA SER A 110 -16.84 11.87 9.47
C SER A 110 -17.03 13.38 9.51
N ASN A 111 -16.48 14.07 10.51
CA ASN A 111 -16.56 15.54 10.64
C ASN A 111 -15.78 16.29 9.55
N GLN A 112 -14.84 15.63 8.84
CA GLN A 112 -14.07 16.23 7.76
C GLN A 112 -14.72 16.04 6.38
N ILE A 113 -15.81 15.30 6.27
CA ILE A 113 -16.50 15.03 5.01
C ILE A 113 -17.12 16.33 4.46
N ARG A 114 -16.88 16.59 3.17
CA ARG A 114 -17.39 17.70 2.39
C ARG A 114 -18.07 17.16 1.14
N GLU A 115 -18.82 18.00 0.46
CA GLU A 115 -19.52 17.65 -0.79
C GLU A 115 -18.55 17.11 -1.87
N ASN A 116 -17.33 17.65 -1.92
CA ASN A 116 -16.28 17.26 -2.86
C ASN A 116 -15.29 16.21 -2.30
N THR A 117 -15.58 15.60 -1.15
CA THR A 117 -14.73 14.52 -0.62
C THR A 117 -14.91 13.27 -1.46
N VAL A 118 -13.78 12.69 -1.91
CA VAL A 118 -13.78 11.49 -2.75
C VAL A 118 -13.14 10.28 -2.06
N GLY A 119 -12.38 10.48 -0.96
CA GLY A 119 -11.71 9.37 -0.31
C GLY A 119 -11.15 9.66 1.06
N ILE A 120 -10.81 8.57 1.76
CA ILE A 120 -10.13 8.57 3.06
C ILE A 120 -8.86 7.73 2.94
N TYR A 121 -7.74 8.28 3.40
CA TYR A 121 -6.45 7.60 3.49
C TYR A 121 -6.02 7.42 4.94
N VAL A 122 -5.67 6.19 5.31
CA VAL A 122 -5.20 5.84 6.66
C VAL A 122 -3.89 5.06 6.63
N GLU A 123 -3.20 5.03 7.76
CA GLU A 123 -2.03 4.20 8.02
C GLU A 123 -2.16 3.61 9.42
N THR A 124 -2.30 2.30 9.54
CA THR A 124 -2.47 1.65 10.84
C THR A 124 -1.87 0.25 10.86
N PRO A 125 -0.98 -0.05 11.85
CA PRO A 125 -0.38 0.87 12.82
C PRO A 125 0.42 1.99 12.16
N SER A 126 0.38 3.21 12.71
CA SER A 126 1.05 4.38 12.12
C SER A 126 2.56 4.41 12.39
N ASN A 127 3.32 5.08 11.52
CA ASN A 127 4.75 5.35 11.71
C ASN A 127 4.97 6.79 12.19
N PRO A 128 5.64 7.06 13.33
CA PRO A 128 6.35 6.09 14.19
C PRO A 128 5.58 5.65 15.44
N LEU A 129 4.39 6.19 15.70
CA LEU A 129 3.75 6.12 17.02
C LEU A 129 2.88 4.86 17.21
N LEU A 130 2.78 3.99 16.21
CA LEU A 130 2.02 2.73 16.23
C LEU A 130 0.55 2.92 16.64
N LYS A 131 -0.03 4.06 16.33
CA LYS A 131 -1.45 4.33 16.59
C LYS A 131 -2.34 3.46 15.71
N ILE A 132 -3.49 3.07 16.28
CA ILE A 132 -4.44 2.16 15.64
C ILE A 132 -5.70 2.92 15.25
N VAL A 133 -6.20 2.66 14.03
CA VAL A 133 -7.47 3.14 13.49
C VAL A 133 -8.43 1.97 13.33
N ASP A 134 -9.69 2.15 13.68
CA ASP A 134 -10.74 1.16 13.41
C ASP A 134 -11.11 1.16 11.92
N LEU A 135 -10.57 0.19 11.19
CA LEU A 135 -10.78 0.06 9.75
C LEU A 135 -12.25 -0.20 9.36
N LYS A 136 -13.01 -0.93 10.20
CA LYS A 136 -14.43 -1.20 9.92
C LYS A 136 -15.25 0.08 10.00
N SER A 137 -15.00 0.89 11.01
CA SER A 137 -15.67 2.18 11.16
C SER A 137 -15.34 3.14 10.01
N VAL A 138 -14.05 3.25 9.63
CA VAL A 138 -13.64 4.08 8.48
C VAL A 138 -14.28 3.57 7.18
N SER A 139 -14.30 2.26 6.96
CA SER A 139 -14.94 1.66 5.78
C SER A 139 -16.46 1.93 5.76
N SER A 140 -17.15 1.87 6.91
CA SER A 140 -18.59 2.16 7.00
C SER A 140 -18.89 3.61 6.66
N ILE A 141 -18.14 4.56 7.24
CA ILE A 141 -18.24 5.99 6.93
C ILE A 141 -18.05 6.25 5.43
N ALA A 142 -17.03 5.63 4.83
CA ALA A 142 -16.76 5.80 3.41
C ALA A 142 -17.90 5.26 2.53
N LYS A 143 -18.45 4.09 2.85
CA LYS A 143 -19.58 3.49 2.13
C LYS A 143 -20.84 4.34 2.21
N GLU A 144 -21.17 4.86 3.39
CA GLU A 144 -22.33 5.74 3.59
C GLU A 144 -22.25 7.02 2.75
N ASN A 145 -21.03 7.48 2.46
CA ASN A 145 -20.77 8.71 1.70
C ASN A 145 -20.33 8.45 0.24
N ASN A 146 -20.32 7.19 -0.23
CA ASN A 146 -19.91 6.79 -1.58
C ASN A 146 -18.49 7.27 -1.94
N ILE A 147 -17.56 7.25 -1.00
CA ILE A 147 -16.14 7.60 -1.17
C ILE A 147 -15.26 6.37 -1.01
N TRP A 148 -14.07 6.39 -1.63
CA TRP A 148 -13.13 5.27 -1.55
C TRP A 148 -12.28 5.33 -0.27
N THR A 149 -11.73 4.17 0.12
CA THR A 149 -10.77 4.02 1.21
C THR A 149 -9.43 3.49 0.72
N MET A 150 -8.34 4.02 1.28
CA MET A 150 -6.98 3.58 0.99
C MET A 150 -6.18 3.48 2.28
N ILE A 151 -5.38 2.42 2.40
CA ILE A 151 -4.54 2.19 3.57
C ILE A 151 -3.09 1.89 3.20
N ASP A 152 -2.15 2.45 3.94
CA ASP A 152 -0.78 1.93 4.00
C ASP A 152 -0.70 0.84 5.07
N ASN A 153 -0.62 -0.42 4.64
CA ASN A 153 -0.57 -1.61 5.51
C ASN A 153 0.86 -2.11 5.76
N THR A 154 1.86 -1.24 5.53
CA THR A 154 3.27 -1.63 5.58
C THR A 154 3.67 -2.19 6.94
N PHE A 155 3.28 -1.54 8.06
CA PHE A 155 3.69 -1.96 9.39
C PHE A 155 2.99 -3.23 9.87
N ALA A 156 1.71 -3.40 9.63
CA ALA A 156 1.01 -4.62 9.97
C ALA A 156 1.47 -5.80 9.11
N SER A 157 1.72 -5.56 7.84
CA SER A 157 1.91 -6.57 6.80
C SER A 157 0.68 -7.49 6.63
N PRO A 158 0.58 -8.26 5.54
CA PRO A 158 -0.53 -9.21 5.36
C PRO A 158 -0.53 -10.37 6.36
N VAL A 159 0.48 -10.47 7.21
CA VAL A 159 0.55 -11.49 8.27
C VAL A 159 -0.28 -11.12 9.49
N ASN A 160 -0.31 -9.82 9.82
CA ASN A 160 -1.00 -9.32 11.02
C ASN A 160 -2.36 -8.66 10.70
N GLN A 161 -2.56 -8.18 9.47
CA GLN A 161 -3.78 -7.47 9.08
C GLN A 161 -4.07 -7.62 7.59
N ASN A 162 -5.32 -7.93 7.24
CA ASN A 162 -5.85 -7.92 5.87
C ASN A 162 -6.96 -6.87 5.76
N PRO A 163 -6.66 -5.63 5.36
CA PRO A 163 -7.61 -4.53 5.37
C PRO A 163 -8.83 -4.72 4.45
N ILE A 164 -8.68 -5.49 3.37
CA ILE A 164 -9.79 -5.83 2.45
C ILE A 164 -10.92 -6.55 3.21
N ASP A 165 -10.60 -7.42 4.16
CA ASP A 165 -11.57 -8.14 5.00
C ASP A 165 -12.35 -7.19 5.94
N HIS A 166 -11.83 -5.99 6.15
CA HIS A 166 -12.48 -4.91 6.90
C HIS A 166 -13.21 -3.91 6.01
N GLY A 167 -13.24 -4.16 4.69
CA GLY A 167 -13.96 -3.34 3.72
C GLY A 167 -13.19 -2.16 3.16
N ILE A 168 -11.88 -2.12 3.36
CA ILE A 168 -10.98 -1.13 2.73
C ILE A 168 -10.84 -1.48 1.24
N ASP A 169 -10.90 -0.46 0.39
CA ASP A 169 -10.86 -0.62 -1.06
C ASP A 169 -9.47 -0.88 -1.63
N ILE A 170 -8.47 -0.12 -1.18
CA ILE A 170 -7.12 -0.11 -1.75
C ILE A 170 -6.09 -0.29 -0.64
N VAL A 171 -5.26 -1.31 -0.77
CA VAL A 171 -4.18 -1.60 0.18
C VAL A 171 -2.84 -1.30 -0.48
N ILE A 172 -1.98 -0.58 0.24
CA ILE A 172 -0.64 -0.21 -0.21
C ILE A 172 0.41 -0.81 0.73
N HIS A 173 1.53 -1.19 0.16
CA HIS A 173 2.74 -1.55 0.90
C HIS A 173 3.97 -0.83 0.36
N SER A 174 4.78 -0.32 1.26
CA SER A 174 6.21 -0.24 0.99
C SER A 174 6.80 -1.66 1.07
N ALA A 175 6.84 -2.35 -0.07
CA ALA A 175 7.36 -3.71 -0.14
C ALA A 175 8.88 -3.78 0.18
N THR A 176 9.54 -2.63 0.25
CA THR A 176 10.88 -2.42 0.79
C THR A 176 11.05 -2.97 2.21
N LYS A 177 9.98 -2.96 3.02
CA LYS A 177 10.00 -3.29 4.45
C LYS A 177 9.81 -4.80 4.67
N TYR A 178 8.73 -5.24 5.29
CA TYR A 178 8.53 -6.64 5.66
C TYR A 178 8.41 -7.60 4.47
N LEU A 179 7.80 -7.17 3.36
CA LEU A 179 7.70 -8.01 2.16
C LEU A 179 9.08 -8.34 1.59
N GLY A 180 9.95 -7.35 1.42
CA GLY A 180 11.36 -7.53 1.05
C GLY A 180 12.17 -8.18 2.16
N GLY A 181 12.16 -7.56 3.33
CA GLY A 181 12.66 -8.14 4.59
C GLY A 181 14.16 -8.30 4.76
N HIS A 182 14.98 -7.91 3.77
CA HIS A 182 16.43 -8.14 3.77
C HIS A 182 17.24 -6.84 3.56
N SER A 183 16.58 -5.68 3.50
CA SER A 183 17.21 -4.34 3.33
C SER A 183 18.03 -4.20 2.04
N ASP A 184 17.69 -4.93 1.00
CA ASP A 184 18.44 -5.02 -0.26
C ASP A 184 17.65 -4.59 -1.49
N ILE A 185 16.34 -4.34 -1.33
CA ILE A 185 15.45 -3.90 -2.40
C ILE A 185 14.60 -2.69 -1.99
N SER A 186 14.29 -1.84 -2.96
CA SER A 186 13.21 -0.85 -2.88
C SER A 186 12.05 -1.32 -3.76
N ALA A 187 10.86 -1.38 -3.21
CA ALA A 187 9.67 -1.79 -3.93
C ALA A 187 8.39 -1.24 -3.27
N GLY A 188 7.31 -1.16 -4.05
CA GLY A 188 5.96 -0.86 -3.59
C GLY A 188 4.96 -1.85 -4.15
N ALA A 189 3.81 -1.98 -3.51
CA ALA A 189 2.70 -2.77 -4.02
C ALA A 189 1.37 -2.08 -3.75
N VAL A 190 0.42 -2.26 -4.66
CA VAL A 190 -0.98 -1.83 -4.53
C VAL A 190 -1.86 -3.03 -4.78
N ILE A 191 -2.82 -3.28 -3.91
CA ILE A 191 -3.75 -4.39 -3.98
C ILE A 191 -5.19 -3.87 -3.90
N SER A 192 -6.08 -4.39 -4.74
CA SER A 192 -7.48 -4.00 -4.75
C SER A 192 -8.33 -4.96 -5.60
N SER A 193 -9.59 -4.56 -5.87
CA SER A 193 -10.41 -5.19 -6.89
C SER A 193 -9.82 -4.99 -8.29
N GLU A 194 -10.16 -5.86 -9.22
CA GLU A 194 -9.67 -5.77 -10.61
C GLU A 194 -10.03 -4.44 -11.27
N SER A 195 -11.24 -3.92 -11.01
CA SER A 195 -11.71 -2.66 -11.58
C SER A 195 -10.90 -1.45 -11.08
N LYS A 196 -10.61 -1.38 -9.79
CA LYS A 196 -9.78 -0.31 -9.20
C LYS A 196 -8.32 -0.41 -9.67
N ILE A 197 -7.77 -1.62 -9.73
CA ILE A 197 -6.41 -1.86 -10.26
C ILE A 197 -6.31 -1.44 -11.73
N LYS A 198 -7.35 -1.66 -12.54
CA LYS A 198 -7.36 -1.20 -13.94
C LYS A 198 -7.27 0.33 -14.03
N ASN A 199 -8.00 1.06 -13.17
CA ASN A 199 -7.90 2.51 -13.10
C ASN A 199 -6.49 2.96 -12.71
N ILE A 200 -5.92 2.39 -11.64
CA ILE A 200 -4.56 2.71 -11.17
C ILE A 200 -3.51 2.36 -12.25
N LEU A 201 -3.67 1.23 -12.95
CA LEU A 201 -2.77 0.82 -14.03
C LEU A 201 -2.71 1.84 -15.18
N ASN A 202 -3.84 2.45 -15.54
CA ASN A 202 -3.87 3.47 -16.59
C ASN A 202 -2.97 4.67 -16.23
N SER A 203 -3.01 5.13 -15.00
CA SER A 203 -2.12 6.18 -14.50
C SER A 203 -0.67 5.69 -14.36
N ALA A 204 -0.48 4.48 -13.85
CA ALA A 204 0.83 3.88 -13.65
C ALA A 204 1.62 3.72 -14.97
N LYS A 205 0.96 3.36 -16.07
CA LYS A 205 1.56 3.31 -17.41
C LYS A 205 2.12 4.67 -17.85
N ASN A 206 1.49 5.77 -17.43
CA ASN A 206 1.90 7.12 -17.80
C ASN A 206 2.99 7.66 -16.87
N PHE A 207 2.88 7.42 -15.56
CA PHE A 207 3.85 7.90 -14.58
C PHE A 207 5.14 7.05 -14.58
N GLY A 208 5.10 5.82 -15.06
CA GLY A 208 6.17 4.86 -14.90
C GLY A 208 6.14 4.26 -13.49
N GLY A 209 7.30 4.07 -12.88
CA GLY A 209 7.38 3.52 -11.52
C GLY A 209 7.23 2.00 -11.44
N ASN A 210 7.25 1.31 -12.57
CA ASN A 210 7.28 -0.16 -12.65
C ASN A 210 8.61 -0.72 -12.11
N LEU A 211 8.55 -1.81 -11.36
CA LEU A 211 9.72 -2.47 -10.83
C LEU A 211 10.40 -3.34 -11.91
N SER A 212 11.73 -3.37 -11.92
CA SER A 212 12.51 -4.23 -12.83
C SER A 212 12.31 -5.71 -12.51
N ASP A 213 12.33 -6.58 -13.52
CA ASP A 213 12.10 -8.02 -13.36
C ASP A 213 13.09 -8.70 -12.41
N TYR A 214 14.34 -8.23 -12.36
CA TYR A 214 15.31 -8.73 -11.39
C TYR A 214 14.87 -8.46 -9.95
N THR A 215 14.47 -7.23 -9.66
CA THR A 215 14.01 -6.87 -8.31
C THR A 215 12.65 -7.50 -7.97
N VAL A 216 11.76 -7.64 -8.95
CA VAL A 216 10.52 -8.40 -8.83
C VAL A 216 10.79 -9.85 -8.42
N TRP A 217 11.76 -10.51 -9.07
CA TRP A 217 12.17 -11.87 -8.74
C TRP A 217 12.78 -11.97 -7.33
N LEU A 218 13.62 -11.00 -6.93
CA LEU A 218 14.15 -10.94 -5.57
C LEU A 218 13.05 -10.77 -4.53
N LEU A 219 12.08 -9.90 -4.79
CA LEU A 219 10.93 -9.70 -3.91
C LEU A 219 10.09 -10.99 -3.81
N GLU A 220 9.83 -11.66 -4.93
CA GLU A 220 9.14 -12.96 -4.94
C GLU A 220 9.86 -14.01 -4.09
N ARG A 221 11.19 -14.06 -4.17
CA ARG A 221 12.02 -14.92 -3.33
C ARG A 221 11.90 -14.57 -1.85
N SER A 222 11.90 -13.28 -1.54
CA SER A 222 11.87 -12.75 -0.16
C SER A 222 10.56 -13.04 0.56
N ILE A 223 9.41 -12.95 -0.12
CA ILE A 223 8.11 -13.22 0.50
C ILE A 223 7.92 -14.68 0.94
N LYS A 224 8.74 -15.62 0.45
CA LYS A 224 8.67 -17.04 0.88
C LYS A 224 8.94 -17.22 2.37
N THR A 225 9.67 -16.30 2.99
CA THR A 225 9.97 -16.32 4.43
C THR A 225 9.19 -15.27 5.22
N LEU A 226 8.28 -14.54 4.57
CA LEU A 226 7.53 -13.43 5.20
C LEU A 226 6.85 -13.86 6.51
N LEU A 227 6.08 -14.94 6.45
CA LEU A 227 5.31 -15.41 7.60
C LEU A 227 6.21 -15.75 8.80
N VAL A 228 7.31 -16.49 8.57
CA VAL A 228 8.25 -16.87 9.63
C VAL A 228 8.92 -15.65 10.24
N ARG A 229 9.37 -14.71 9.39
CA ARG A 229 10.04 -13.49 9.85
C ARG A 229 9.11 -12.60 10.66
N VAL A 230 7.91 -12.33 10.15
CA VAL A 230 6.97 -11.41 10.84
C VAL A 230 6.45 -12.02 12.14
N LYS A 231 6.14 -13.33 12.17
CA LYS A 231 5.77 -13.99 13.43
C LYS A 231 6.87 -13.89 14.48
N GLN A 232 8.11 -14.15 14.12
CA GLN A 232 9.22 -14.05 15.05
C GLN A 232 9.46 -12.60 15.52
N GLN A 233 9.34 -11.63 14.63
CA GLN A 233 9.46 -10.21 14.98
C GLN A 233 8.34 -9.78 15.94
N THR A 234 7.11 -10.23 15.71
CA THR A 234 5.97 -9.96 16.60
C THR A 234 6.20 -10.54 18.00
N GLU A 235 6.65 -11.79 18.10
CA GLU A 235 6.95 -12.42 19.39
C GLU A 235 8.12 -11.72 20.11
N ASN A 236 9.16 -11.32 19.38
CA ASN A 236 10.26 -10.55 19.94
C ASN A 236 9.77 -9.19 20.50
N ALA A 237 8.90 -8.49 19.76
CA ALA A 237 8.33 -7.22 20.19
C ALA A 237 7.48 -7.36 21.46
N LYS A 238 6.63 -8.40 21.53
CA LYS A 238 5.87 -8.73 22.75
C LYS A 238 6.76 -8.99 23.96
N TYR A 239 7.81 -9.79 23.76
CA TYR A 239 8.77 -10.10 24.83
C TYR A 239 9.47 -8.82 25.32
N LEU A 240 9.98 -8.01 24.41
CA LEU A 240 10.67 -6.76 24.72
C LEU A 240 9.74 -5.74 25.40
N SER A 241 8.52 -5.57 24.91
CA SER A 241 7.55 -4.64 25.52
C SER A 241 7.23 -5.02 26.97
N LYS A 242 7.06 -6.31 27.26
CA LYS A 242 6.86 -6.80 28.62
C LYS A 242 8.09 -6.53 29.49
N MET A 243 9.28 -6.89 29.03
CA MET A 243 10.53 -6.66 29.76
C MET A 243 10.75 -5.18 30.06
N LEU A 244 10.45 -4.29 29.10
CA LEU A 244 10.57 -2.85 29.28
C LEU A 244 9.54 -2.30 30.26
N ASN A 245 8.29 -2.80 30.21
CA ASN A 245 7.24 -2.38 31.13
C ASN A 245 7.55 -2.75 32.59
N ASP A 246 8.28 -3.82 32.81
CA ASP A 246 8.70 -4.27 34.14
C ASP A 246 9.96 -3.50 34.64
N ASN A 247 10.56 -2.64 33.82
CA ASN A 247 11.77 -1.90 34.15
C ASN A 247 11.45 -0.59 34.88
N LYS A 248 11.96 -0.42 36.11
CA LYS A 248 11.71 0.76 36.96
C LYS A 248 12.19 2.10 36.39
N ASN A 249 13.10 2.08 35.42
CA ASN A 249 13.61 3.28 34.75
C ASN A 249 12.75 3.71 33.56
N ILE A 250 11.69 2.98 33.22
CA ILE A 250 10.80 3.27 32.11
C ILE A 250 9.42 3.62 32.65
N SER A 251 8.96 4.83 32.36
CA SER A 251 7.69 5.34 32.86
C SER A 251 6.48 4.74 32.14
N LYS A 252 6.62 4.42 30.86
CA LYS A 252 5.52 3.88 30.05
C LYS A 252 6.03 3.19 28.77
N VAL A 253 5.41 2.09 28.42
CA VAL A 253 5.62 1.38 27.14
C VAL A 253 4.32 1.44 26.33
N TYR A 254 4.45 1.80 25.06
CA TYR A 254 3.35 1.78 24.10
C TYR A 254 3.55 0.60 23.14
N TYR A 255 2.63 -0.40 23.21
CA TYR A 255 2.71 -1.62 22.40
C TYR A 255 1.31 -2.06 21.99
#